data_fabfe99c05e662485a909d14a61c3e05
#
_entry.id   fabfe99c05e662485a909d14a61c3e05
#
_cell.length_a   1.000
_cell.length_b   1.000
_cell.length_c   1.000
_cell.angle_alpha   90.00
_cell.angle_beta   90.00
_cell.angle_gamma   90.00
#
_symmetry.space_group_name_H-M   'P 1'
#
loop_
_entity.id
_entity.type
_entity.pdbx_description
1 polymer ?
#
loop_
_entity_poly.entity_id
_entity_poly.type
_entity_poly.pdbx_seq_one_letter_code
_entity_poly.pdbx_strand_id
1 'polypeptide(L)'
;MTDVSEPAQETASAAETDAAVPSSDVLVVYFSATGTTKGVAEKIAAITGGDLYEIKAAQEYTEADLDWNDSSSRTTKEQNDSSIRPEIGSESVSLDGYSTIYIGYPIWWGEEPRIMDTFVESCSFDGITVIPFCTSSSSGIGRSGQNLADNAGSGNWLDGRRFGAGTSEDEVKSWIEELQ
;
A
#
# COMPACT_ATOMS: atom_id res chain seq x y z
N MET A 1 52.91 30.43 -18.22
CA MET A 1 52.29 29.90 -18.32
C MET A 1 51.61 29.13 -17.91
N THR A 2 50.80 28.56 -17.62
CA THR A 2 50.17 28.00 -17.12
C THR A 2 49.15 27.58 -17.04
N ASP A 3 48.58 26.88 -16.97
CA ASP A 3 47.63 26.35 -16.95
C ASP A 3 47.01 25.67 -16.10
N VAL A 4 46.15 25.58 -15.94
CA VAL A 4 45.46 25.05 -15.16
C VAL A 4 44.46 24.39 -15.27
N SER A 5 44.16 23.66 -15.12
CA SER A 5 43.18 22.97 -15.19
C SER A 5 42.37 22.62 -14.33
N GLU A 6 41.56 22.52 -14.21
CA GLU A 6 40.67 22.17 -13.50
C GLU A 6 39.94 21.15 -13.54
N PRO A 7 39.46 20.62 -12.97
CA PRO A 7 38.82 19.58 -12.82
C PRO A 7 37.61 19.35 -12.59
N ALA A 8 37.21 18.82 -12.91
CA ALA A 8 36.06 18.47 -12.87
C ALA A 8 35.43 17.83 -12.02
N GLN A 9 35.01 17.69 -11.58
CA GLN A 9 34.33 17.08 -10.81
C GLN A 9 33.41 16.35 -10.93
N GLU A 10 32.98 15.72 -10.81
CA GLU A 10 32.14 14.91 -10.87
C GLU A 10 31.30 14.54 -10.19
N THR A 11 30.71 14.39 -9.93
CA THR A 11 29.77 14.16 -9.37
C THR A 11 29.17 13.16 -9.13
N ALA A 12 28.99 12.51 -8.87
CA ALA A 12 28.45 11.67 -8.55
C ALA A 12 27.55 11.12 -8.34
N SER A 13 27.05 10.89 -8.28
CA SER A 13 26.17 10.36 -8.12
C SER A 13 25.54 9.66 -7.53
N ALA A 14 25.42 9.32 -7.04
CA ALA A 14 24.83 8.79 -6.49
C ALA A 14 24.13 7.95 -6.21
N ALA A 15 23.85 7.44 -6.33
CA ALA A 15 23.15 6.64 -6.19
C ALA A 15 22.58 6.13 -5.36
N GLU A 16 22.55 6.22 -4.87
CA GLU A 16 22.11 5.77 -4.17
C GLU A 16 21.37 5.14 -3.69
N THR A 17 20.97 4.72 -3.59
CA THR A 17 20.51 3.85 -3.25
C THR A 17 19.81 3.79 -2.21
N ASP A 18 19.44 3.75 -1.81
CA ASP A 18 18.91 3.52 -0.82
C ASP A 18 18.17 4.25 -0.19
N ALA A 19 17.75 4.20 0.48
CA ALA A 19 17.05 4.82 1.26
C ALA A 19 16.57 5.87 0.61
N ALA A 20 15.77 5.74 -0.11
CA ALA A 20 15.23 6.70 -0.80
C ALA A 20 14.72 7.77 0.06
N VAL A 21 15.11 8.91 -0.12
CA VAL A 21 14.53 10.05 0.51
C VAL A 21 13.15 10.21 -0.10
N PRO A 22 12.10 10.30 0.70
CA PRO A 22 10.77 10.46 0.13
C PRO A 22 10.67 11.74 -0.68
N SER A 23 9.99 11.65 -1.82
CA SER A 23 9.74 12.85 -2.63
C SER A 23 8.55 13.63 -2.08
N SER A 24 7.83 13.06 -1.12
CA SER A 24 6.64 13.63 -0.52
C SER A 24 6.55 13.11 0.91
N ASP A 25 5.76 13.76 1.74
CA ASP A 25 5.48 13.24 3.07
C ASP A 25 4.28 12.28 3.07
N VAL A 26 3.77 11.95 1.90
CA VAL A 26 2.67 11.01 1.72
C VAL A 26 3.16 9.77 0.98
N LEU A 27 2.82 8.60 1.50
CA LEU A 27 3.09 7.34 0.82
C LEU A 27 1.77 6.62 0.58
N VAL A 28 1.59 6.06 -0.59
CA VAL A 28 0.44 5.22 -0.91
C VAL A 28 0.93 3.79 -1.05
N VAL A 29 0.56 2.96 -0.09
CA VAL A 29 0.91 1.53 -0.07
C VAL A 29 -0.31 0.76 -0.54
N TYR A 30 -0.13 -0.21 -1.42
CA TYR A 30 -1.28 -0.98 -1.87
C TYR A 30 -0.88 -2.40 -2.28
N PHE A 31 -1.85 -3.30 -2.18
CA PHE A 31 -1.78 -4.63 -2.76
C PHE A 31 -2.93 -4.74 -3.75
N SER A 32 -2.65 -5.19 -4.96
CA SER A 32 -3.68 -5.31 -5.99
C SER A 32 -3.52 -6.62 -6.73
N ALA A 33 -4.57 -7.45 -6.71
CA ALA A 33 -4.55 -8.73 -7.39
C ALA A 33 -5.02 -8.62 -8.85
N THR A 34 -5.95 -7.70 -9.11
CA THR A 34 -6.57 -7.58 -10.44
C THR A 34 -6.41 -6.20 -11.08
N GLY A 35 -5.74 -5.28 -10.40
CA GLY A 35 -5.52 -3.93 -10.93
C GLY A 35 -6.50 -2.87 -10.43
N THR A 36 -7.60 -3.26 -9.79
CA THR A 36 -8.61 -2.30 -9.32
C THR A 36 -8.04 -1.43 -8.20
N THR A 37 -7.44 -2.05 -7.19
CA THR A 37 -6.84 -1.30 -6.08
C THR A 37 -5.70 -0.43 -6.57
N LYS A 38 -4.91 -0.93 -7.50
CA LYS A 38 -3.82 -0.17 -8.11
C LYS A 38 -4.34 1.12 -8.74
N GLY A 39 -5.44 1.04 -9.48
CA GLY A 39 -6.03 2.21 -10.12
C GLY A 39 -6.42 3.29 -9.12
N VAL A 40 -6.99 2.90 -7.98
CA VAL A 40 -7.35 3.86 -6.93
C VAL A 40 -6.09 4.44 -6.29
N ALA A 41 -5.10 3.59 -6.01
CA ALA A 41 -3.85 4.02 -5.40
C ALA A 41 -3.14 5.07 -6.27
N GLU A 42 -3.12 4.85 -7.57
CA GLU A 42 -2.51 5.79 -8.51
C GLU A 42 -3.22 7.14 -8.49
N LYS A 43 -4.55 7.14 -8.38
CA LYS A 43 -5.32 8.38 -8.27
C LYS A 43 -4.98 9.14 -6.99
N ILE A 44 -4.89 8.42 -5.88
CA ILE A 44 -4.51 9.04 -4.60
C ILE A 44 -3.13 9.67 -4.71
N ALA A 45 -2.17 8.95 -5.27
CA ALA A 45 -0.81 9.45 -5.42
C ALA A 45 -0.77 10.68 -6.32
N ALA A 46 -1.52 10.69 -7.41
CA ALA A 46 -1.57 11.83 -8.32
C ALA A 46 -2.17 13.07 -7.64
N ILE A 47 -3.21 12.88 -6.84
CA ILE A 47 -3.88 13.99 -6.16
C ILE A 47 -3.03 14.55 -5.01
N THR A 48 -2.40 13.67 -4.23
CA THR A 48 -1.62 14.09 -3.07
C THR A 48 -0.19 14.43 -3.39
N GLY A 49 0.31 14.05 -4.55
CA GLY A 49 1.73 14.15 -4.87
C GLY A 49 2.54 13.08 -4.16
N GLY A 50 1.89 12.06 -3.62
CA GLY A 50 2.54 11.04 -2.81
C GLY A 50 3.32 10.02 -3.62
N ASP A 51 4.18 9.30 -2.91
CA ASP A 51 4.93 8.20 -3.48
C ASP A 51 4.07 6.93 -3.49
N LEU A 52 4.35 6.02 -4.40
CA LEU A 52 3.63 4.74 -4.49
C LEU A 52 4.54 3.59 -4.08
N TYR A 53 3.98 2.64 -3.34
CA TYR A 53 4.66 1.39 -3.03
C TYR A 53 3.68 0.24 -3.21
N GLU A 54 4.03 -0.71 -4.08
CA GLU A 54 3.20 -1.88 -4.33
C GLU A 54 3.68 -3.08 -3.53
N ILE A 55 2.78 -3.66 -2.75
CA ILE A 55 3.06 -4.93 -2.06
C ILE A 55 2.84 -6.04 -3.07
N LYS A 56 3.86 -6.82 -3.33
CA LYS A 56 3.75 -7.98 -4.22
C LYS A 56 4.01 -9.24 -3.43
N ALA A 57 3.21 -10.26 -3.66
CA ALA A 57 3.43 -11.55 -3.01
C ALA A 57 4.68 -12.19 -3.58
N ALA A 58 5.45 -12.85 -2.74
CA ALA A 58 6.62 -13.61 -3.19
C ALA A 58 6.21 -14.67 -4.20
N GLN A 59 5.02 -15.25 -4.00
CA GLN A 59 4.40 -16.14 -4.96
C GLN A 59 3.14 -15.43 -5.45
N GLU A 60 3.14 -14.99 -6.68
CA GLU A 60 2.01 -14.25 -7.24
C GLU A 60 0.74 -15.09 -7.25
N TYR A 61 -0.38 -14.40 -7.07
CA TYR A 61 -1.69 -15.05 -7.10
C TYR A 61 -2.11 -15.29 -8.54
N THR A 62 -2.46 -16.54 -8.86
CA THR A 62 -2.98 -16.89 -10.18
C THR A 62 -4.50 -16.78 -10.18
N GLU A 63 -5.11 -16.90 -11.35
CA GLU A 63 -6.57 -16.90 -11.43
C GLU A 63 -7.16 -18.03 -10.58
N ALA A 64 -6.52 -19.21 -10.58
CA ALA A 64 -6.98 -20.33 -9.77
C ALA A 64 -6.85 -20.03 -8.28
N ASP A 65 -5.80 -19.32 -7.89
CA ASP A 65 -5.60 -18.91 -6.50
C ASP A 65 -6.69 -17.97 -6.03
N LEU A 66 -7.22 -17.16 -6.94
CA LEU A 66 -8.22 -16.14 -6.63
C LEU A 66 -9.66 -16.65 -6.73
N ASP A 67 -9.84 -17.92 -7.12
CA ASP A 67 -11.18 -18.48 -7.29
C ASP A 67 -11.89 -18.66 -5.94
N TRP A 68 -12.73 -17.71 -5.62
CA TRP A 68 -13.46 -17.73 -4.35
C TRP A 68 -14.56 -18.80 -4.30
N ASN A 69 -14.88 -19.41 -5.44
CA ASN A 69 -15.84 -20.52 -5.48
C ASN A 69 -15.19 -21.85 -5.15
N ASP A 70 -13.87 -21.92 -5.22
CA ASP A 70 -13.14 -23.16 -4.95
C ASP A 70 -12.66 -23.16 -3.49
N SER A 71 -13.24 -24.02 -2.68
CA SER A 71 -12.90 -24.09 -1.26
C SER A 71 -11.45 -24.54 -1.02
N SER A 72 -10.78 -25.05 -2.05
CA SER A 72 -9.38 -25.46 -1.95
C SER A 72 -8.41 -24.44 -2.53
N SER A 73 -8.92 -23.32 -3.05
CA SER A 73 -8.04 -22.28 -3.60
C SER A 73 -7.18 -21.65 -2.53
N ARG A 74 -6.07 -21.05 -2.96
CA ARG A 74 -5.12 -20.41 -2.05
C ARG A 74 -5.78 -19.33 -1.20
N THR A 75 -6.53 -18.43 -1.84
CA THR A 75 -7.17 -17.33 -1.11
C THR A 75 -8.22 -17.80 -0.13
N THR A 76 -8.98 -18.85 -0.51
CA THR A 76 -9.96 -19.42 0.41
C THR A 76 -9.28 -19.96 1.67
N LYS A 77 -8.17 -20.66 1.50
CA LYS A 77 -7.42 -21.20 2.64
C LYS A 77 -6.85 -20.07 3.50
N GLU A 78 -6.28 -19.06 2.87
CA GLU A 78 -5.71 -17.93 3.60
C GLU A 78 -6.77 -17.18 4.39
N GLN A 79 -7.91 -16.93 3.78
CA GLN A 79 -8.96 -16.17 4.45
C GLN A 79 -9.64 -16.98 5.58
N ASN A 80 -9.64 -18.30 5.48
CA ASN A 80 -10.19 -19.15 6.54
C ASN A 80 -9.25 -19.32 7.73
N ASP A 81 -8.01 -18.90 7.61
CA ASP A 81 -7.03 -19.03 8.69
C ASP A 81 -6.32 -17.69 8.91
N SER A 82 -6.75 -16.96 9.92
CA SER A 82 -6.24 -15.62 10.19
C SER A 82 -4.77 -15.60 10.63
N SER A 83 -4.17 -16.75 10.87
CA SER A 83 -2.76 -16.83 11.27
C SER A 83 -1.82 -16.94 10.08
N ILE A 84 -2.35 -17.16 8.88
CA ILE A 84 -1.51 -17.29 7.69
C ILE A 84 -0.90 -15.92 7.34
N ARG A 85 0.38 -15.93 7.01
CA ARG A 85 1.11 -14.72 6.63
C ARG A 85 1.87 -14.94 5.33
N PRO A 86 1.23 -14.65 4.17
CA PRO A 86 1.91 -14.80 2.88
C PRO A 86 3.17 -13.92 2.84
N GLU A 87 4.21 -14.45 2.26
CA GLU A 87 5.48 -13.73 2.15
C GLU A 87 5.40 -12.63 1.11
N ILE A 88 6.00 -11.49 1.44
CA ILE A 88 6.08 -10.34 0.53
C ILE A 88 7.36 -10.46 -0.30
N GLY A 89 7.21 -10.37 -1.62
CA GLY A 89 8.33 -10.47 -2.55
C GLY A 89 8.88 -9.13 -3.01
N SER A 90 8.12 -8.03 -2.86
CA SER A 90 8.63 -6.72 -3.20
C SER A 90 9.67 -6.28 -2.16
N GLU A 91 10.55 -5.38 -2.56
CA GLU A 91 11.58 -4.89 -1.65
C GLU A 91 10.92 -4.16 -0.48
N SER A 92 11.56 -4.21 0.67
CA SER A 92 11.03 -3.52 1.84
C SER A 92 11.08 -2.01 1.62
N VAL A 93 10.15 -1.31 2.24
CA VAL A 93 10.06 0.14 2.15
C VAL A 93 10.33 0.74 3.52
N SER A 94 11.04 1.86 3.54
CA SER A 94 11.22 2.61 4.77
C SER A 94 10.06 3.59 4.90
N LEU A 95 9.49 3.68 6.08
CA LEU A 95 8.41 4.62 6.36
C LEU A 95 8.94 5.95 6.93
N ASP A 96 10.25 6.07 7.08
CA ASP A 96 10.86 7.28 7.62
C ASP A 96 10.61 8.48 6.70
N GLY A 97 10.19 9.58 7.27
CA GLY A 97 9.94 10.80 6.52
C GLY A 97 8.52 10.96 6.03
N TYR A 98 7.70 9.92 6.17
CA TYR A 98 6.29 10.02 5.80
C TYR A 98 5.46 10.38 7.03
N SER A 99 4.55 11.33 6.86
CA SER A 99 3.63 11.72 7.92
C SER A 99 2.25 11.09 7.71
N THR A 100 1.92 10.73 6.47
CA THR A 100 0.62 10.15 6.11
C THR A 100 0.84 8.97 5.18
N ILE A 101 0.17 7.87 5.48
CA ILE A 101 0.21 6.68 4.63
C ILE A 101 -1.23 6.28 4.30
N TYR A 102 -1.53 6.21 3.00
CA TYR A 102 -2.76 5.57 2.53
C TYR A 102 -2.43 4.11 2.30
N ILE A 103 -3.25 3.22 2.82
CA ILE A 103 -3.00 1.78 2.66
C ILE A 103 -4.22 1.12 2.02
N GLY A 104 -4.03 0.50 0.87
CA GLY A 104 -5.12 -0.01 0.05
C GLY A 104 -5.04 -1.49 -0.26
N TYR A 105 -6.21 -2.12 -0.38
CA TYR A 105 -6.31 -3.56 -0.59
C TYR A 105 -7.69 -3.93 -1.11
N PRO A 106 -7.82 -5.07 -1.81
CA PRO A 106 -9.15 -5.58 -2.15
C PRO A 106 -9.78 -6.25 -0.93
N ILE A 107 -11.09 -6.32 -0.89
CA ILE A 107 -11.79 -7.05 0.17
C ILE A 107 -11.98 -8.49 -0.30
N TRP A 108 -11.50 -9.43 0.51
CA TRP A 108 -11.66 -10.86 0.31
C TRP A 108 -12.43 -11.43 1.48
N TRP A 109 -13.62 -11.97 1.21
CA TRP A 109 -14.51 -12.53 2.27
C TRP A 109 -14.78 -11.53 3.38
N GLY A 110 -14.96 -10.25 3.03
CA GLY A 110 -15.29 -9.20 3.99
C GLY A 110 -14.11 -8.69 4.80
N GLU A 111 -12.90 -9.18 4.53
CA GLU A 111 -11.71 -8.82 5.30
C GLU A 111 -10.56 -8.41 4.37
N GLU A 112 -9.47 -7.97 4.98
CA GLU A 112 -8.25 -7.68 4.26
C GLU A 112 -7.55 -8.97 3.85
N PRO A 113 -6.81 -8.98 2.72
CA PRO A 113 -5.98 -10.14 2.39
C PRO A 113 -4.89 -10.32 3.45
N ARG A 114 -4.54 -11.57 3.74
CA ARG A 114 -3.55 -11.87 4.80
C ARG A 114 -2.18 -11.25 4.54
N ILE A 115 -1.85 -10.98 3.27
CA ILE A 115 -0.58 -10.34 2.95
C ILE A 115 -0.52 -8.91 3.51
N MET A 116 -1.67 -8.26 3.70
CA MET A 116 -1.73 -6.94 4.32
C MET A 116 -1.35 -7.04 5.79
N ASP A 117 -1.76 -8.11 6.46
CA ASP A 117 -1.36 -8.35 7.84
C ASP A 117 0.15 -8.56 7.93
N THR A 118 0.71 -9.29 6.96
CA THR A 118 2.17 -9.48 6.88
C THR A 118 2.87 -8.12 6.81
N PHE A 119 2.36 -7.23 5.98
CA PHE A 119 2.98 -5.92 5.78
C PHE A 119 2.93 -5.07 7.05
N VAL A 120 1.74 -4.92 7.65
CA VAL A 120 1.61 -4.02 8.81
C VAL A 120 2.35 -4.53 10.03
N GLU A 121 2.50 -5.84 10.15
CA GLU A 121 3.26 -6.42 11.26
C GLU A 121 4.76 -6.21 11.10
N SER A 122 5.21 -5.95 9.88
CA SER A 122 6.64 -5.75 9.61
C SER A 122 7.09 -4.30 9.71
N CYS A 123 6.15 -3.37 9.94
CA CYS A 123 6.45 -1.94 9.93
C CYS A 123 6.08 -1.28 11.25
N SER A 124 6.71 -0.14 11.54
CA SER A 124 6.29 0.71 12.63
C SER A 124 5.62 1.95 12.04
N PHE A 125 4.43 2.25 12.52
CA PHE A 125 3.68 3.42 12.09
C PHE A 125 3.66 4.53 13.14
N ASP A 126 4.58 4.48 14.10
CA ASP A 126 4.63 5.48 15.17
C ASP A 126 4.74 6.89 14.60
N GLY A 127 3.81 7.76 15.04
CA GLY A 127 3.81 9.14 14.61
C GLY A 127 3.21 9.36 13.21
N ILE A 128 2.71 8.30 12.58
CA ILE A 128 2.17 8.37 11.22
C ILE A 128 0.65 8.26 11.26
N THR A 129 -0.03 9.06 10.45
CA THR A 129 -1.46 8.92 10.22
C THR A 129 -1.68 7.92 9.10
N VAL A 130 -2.45 6.88 9.35
CA VAL A 130 -2.70 5.82 8.38
C VAL A 130 -4.17 5.83 7.98
N ILE A 131 -4.42 5.86 6.67
CA ILE A 131 -5.77 5.98 6.13
C ILE A 131 -6.03 4.79 5.22
N PRO A 132 -6.80 3.79 5.68
CA PRO A 132 -7.08 2.62 4.85
C PRO A 132 -8.10 2.93 3.77
N PHE A 133 -7.96 2.27 2.63
CA PHE A 133 -8.99 2.26 1.60
C PHE A 133 -9.05 0.85 1.02
N CYS A 134 -10.22 0.48 0.53
CA CYS A 134 -10.37 -0.84 -0.05
C CYS A 134 -11.14 -0.77 -1.35
N THR A 135 -11.03 -1.82 -2.13
CA THR A 135 -11.82 -1.95 -3.35
C THR A 135 -12.65 -3.23 -3.27
N SER A 136 -13.89 -3.13 -3.72
CA SER A 136 -14.79 -4.28 -3.79
C SER A 136 -15.95 -3.93 -4.71
N SER A 137 -16.66 -4.98 -5.14
CA SER A 137 -17.85 -4.75 -5.97
C SER A 137 -19.04 -4.29 -5.13
N SER A 138 -19.14 -4.77 -3.91
CA SER A 138 -20.28 -4.42 -3.05
C SER A 138 -19.97 -4.40 -1.57
N SER A 139 -19.02 -5.19 -1.11
CA SER A 139 -18.69 -5.26 0.32
C SER A 139 -18.05 -3.98 0.79
N GLY A 140 -18.45 -3.46 1.95
CA GLY A 140 -17.83 -2.30 2.55
C GLY A 140 -16.48 -2.65 3.16
N ILE A 141 -15.81 -1.64 3.67
CA ILE A 141 -14.50 -1.84 4.30
C ILE A 141 -14.60 -2.68 5.58
N GLY A 142 -15.76 -2.71 6.20
CA GLY A 142 -16.02 -3.50 7.40
C GLY A 142 -15.00 -3.25 8.49
N ARG A 143 -14.50 -4.33 9.06
CA ARG A 143 -13.49 -4.24 10.13
C ARG A 143 -12.06 -4.35 9.61
N SER A 144 -11.88 -4.43 8.31
CA SER A 144 -10.54 -4.68 7.75
C SER A 144 -9.52 -3.62 8.17
N GLY A 145 -9.90 -2.35 8.15
CA GLY A 145 -9.02 -1.29 8.61
C GLY A 145 -8.66 -1.42 10.09
N GLN A 146 -9.62 -1.79 10.92
CA GLN A 146 -9.39 -2.00 12.34
C GLN A 146 -8.49 -3.21 12.59
N ASN A 147 -8.70 -4.29 11.83
CA ASN A 147 -7.85 -5.47 11.93
C ASN A 147 -6.39 -5.10 11.64
N LEU A 148 -6.17 -4.31 10.61
CA LEU A 148 -4.82 -3.87 10.26
C LEU A 148 -4.23 -2.98 11.36
N ALA A 149 -5.01 -2.08 11.91
CA ALA A 149 -4.56 -1.22 13.01
C ALA A 149 -4.15 -2.04 14.22
N ASP A 150 -4.97 -3.03 14.56
CA ASP A 150 -4.69 -3.90 15.70
C ASP A 150 -3.41 -4.72 15.47
N ASN A 151 -3.22 -5.23 14.27
CA ASN A 151 -2.03 -6.02 13.93
C ASN A 151 -0.79 -5.15 13.83
N ALA A 152 -0.91 -3.92 13.39
CA ALA A 152 0.21 -2.99 13.31
C ALA A 152 0.70 -2.57 14.69
N GLY A 153 -0.21 -2.37 15.62
CA GLY A 153 0.12 -2.00 16.99
C GLY A 153 0.65 -0.59 17.16
N SER A 154 0.66 0.22 16.12
CA SER A 154 1.17 1.60 16.16
C SER A 154 0.49 2.44 15.09
N GLY A 155 0.62 3.76 15.20
CA GLY A 155 0.07 4.70 14.23
C GLY A 155 -1.28 5.26 14.63
N ASN A 156 -1.65 6.37 13.99
CA ASN A 156 -2.95 6.98 14.15
C ASN A 156 -3.81 6.57 12.95
N TRP A 157 -4.64 5.57 13.13
CA TRP A 157 -5.46 4.99 12.06
C TRP A 157 -6.81 5.69 11.98
N LEU A 158 -7.11 6.23 10.81
CA LEU A 158 -8.39 6.88 10.56
C LEU A 158 -9.37 5.88 9.96
N ASP A 159 -10.64 6.29 9.89
CA ASP A 159 -11.65 5.50 9.21
C ASP A 159 -11.33 5.48 7.72
N GLY A 160 -11.50 4.34 7.12
CA GLY A 160 -11.20 4.18 5.71
C GLY A 160 -12.44 4.31 4.83
N ARG A 161 -12.24 4.06 3.56
CA ARG A 161 -13.32 4.14 2.58
C ARG A 161 -13.20 3.03 1.55
N ARG A 162 -14.35 2.57 1.08
CA ARG A 162 -14.44 1.60 -0.02
C ARG A 162 -14.62 2.33 -1.34
N PHE A 163 -13.98 1.82 -2.39
CA PHE A 163 -14.14 2.30 -3.76
C PHE A 163 -14.53 1.13 -4.67
N GLY A 164 -15.28 1.42 -5.70
CA GLY A 164 -15.62 0.43 -6.72
C GLY A 164 -14.66 0.49 -7.90
N ALA A 165 -14.82 -0.44 -8.82
CA ALA A 165 -13.96 -0.52 -10.00
C ALA A 165 -14.04 0.73 -10.89
N GLY A 166 -15.19 1.40 -10.92
CA GLY A 166 -15.37 2.57 -11.75
C GLY A 166 -15.16 3.89 -11.04
N THR A 167 -14.47 3.89 -9.90
CA THR A 167 -14.25 5.10 -9.13
C THR A 167 -13.55 6.18 -9.95
N SER A 168 -14.11 7.38 -9.94
CA SER A 168 -13.53 8.51 -10.67
C SER A 168 -12.47 9.21 -9.82
N GLU A 169 -11.64 9.98 -10.49
CA GLU A 169 -10.65 10.80 -9.80
C GLU A 169 -11.32 11.83 -8.88
N ASP A 170 -12.47 12.37 -9.33
CA ASP A 170 -13.22 13.35 -8.52
C ASP A 170 -13.73 12.75 -7.22
N GLU A 171 -14.17 11.50 -7.24
CA GLU A 171 -14.60 10.81 -6.01
C GLU A 171 -13.45 10.66 -5.03
N VAL A 172 -12.29 10.28 -5.53
CA VAL A 172 -11.09 10.12 -4.70
C VAL A 172 -10.67 11.47 -4.14
N LYS A 173 -10.67 12.48 -4.98
CA LYS A 173 -10.30 13.83 -4.58
C LYS A 173 -11.21 14.37 -3.48
N SER A 174 -12.52 14.21 -3.65
CA SER A 174 -13.50 14.65 -2.64
C SER A 174 -13.24 13.97 -1.30
N TRP A 175 -12.95 12.68 -1.31
CA TRP A 175 -12.65 11.95 -0.10
C TRP A 175 -11.39 12.49 0.59
N ILE A 176 -10.34 12.72 -0.19
CA ILE A 176 -9.09 13.24 0.37
C ILE A 176 -9.31 14.61 0.99
N GLU A 177 -10.10 15.46 0.34
CA GLU A 177 -10.43 16.79 0.88
C GLU A 177 -11.20 16.70 2.20
N GLU A 178 -12.06 15.70 2.36
CA GLU A 178 -12.79 15.47 3.60
C GLU A 178 -11.88 15.10 4.78
N LEU A 179 -10.71 14.56 4.48
CA LEU A 179 -9.77 14.12 5.51
C LEU A 179 -8.89 15.25 6.06
N GLN A 180 -8.93 16.43 5.45
CA GLN A 180 -8.05 17.55 5.82
C GLN A 180 -8.71 18.57 6.77
#